data_b94b6b90ec50f38204f7a2170bddfdb1
#
_entry.id   b94b6b90ec50f38204f7a2170bddfdb1
#
_cell.length_a   1.000
_cell.length_b   1.000
_cell.length_c   1.000
_cell.angle_alpha   90.00
_cell.angle_beta   90.00
_cell.angle_gamma   90.00
#
_symmetry.space_group_name_H-M   'P 1'
#
loop_
_entity.id
_entity.type
_entity.pdbx_description
1 polymer ?
#
loop_
_entity_poly.entity_id
_entity_poly.type
_entity_poly.pdbx_seq_one_letter_code
_entity_poly.pdbx_strand_id
1 'polypeptide(L)'
;MRGYSPFATGDARSTTAGDVSQSTDAPVPARLSHALIAKSLAEALFVVALAVYFSYTSFNPYFRGSVDVADGRAVAGWVVNEAAPAERVEVHLYVDGHFVSRRLADAPRPDVLEAGRSLDANHGFVFQLPPLPPNRTYEARVYALHATAGDATRRALQEFGAAKQFSVTADEVNASVPDVWWESEGRR
;
A
#
# COMPACT_ATOMS: atom_id res chain seq x y z
N MET A 1 -68.22 67.25 -6.76
CA MET A 1 -67.88 68.63 -6.40
C MET A 1 -66.41 68.75 -6.19
N ARG A 2 -65.80 69.57 -7.02
CA ARG A 2 -64.69 70.51 -6.80
C ARG A 2 -63.50 69.97 -6.01
N GLY A 3 -62.26 70.15 -6.36
CA GLY A 3 -61.62 71.02 -7.34
C GLY A 3 -60.15 70.70 -7.45
N TYR A 4 -59.66 70.88 -8.60
CA TYR A 4 -58.54 71.63 -9.11
C TYR A 4 -57.26 71.78 -8.30
N SER A 5 -56.23 71.37 -9.00
CA SER A 5 -54.85 71.82 -9.19
C SER A 5 -54.38 73.12 -8.50
N PRO A 6 -53.09 73.53 -8.59
CA PRO A 6 -52.04 73.18 -9.58
C PRO A 6 -50.58 73.22 -9.05
N PHE A 7 -49.65 72.83 -9.95
CA PHE A 7 -48.30 73.35 -10.15
C PHE A 7 -47.36 73.67 -8.99
N ALA A 8 -46.22 73.00 -8.95
CA ALA A 8 -44.94 73.66 -8.69
C ALA A 8 -43.82 72.98 -9.42
N THR A 9 -43.31 73.74 -10.33
CA THR A 9 -42.02 73.61 -11.02
C THR A 9 -40.90 73.61 -10.00
N GLY A 10 -39.88 72.75 -10.22
CA GLY A 10 -38.68 73.04 -9.41
C GLY A 10 -37.67 71.89 -9.42
N ASP A 11 -36.66 72.16 -10.16
CA ASP A 11 -35.24 71.83 -9.99
C ASP A 11 -34.71 70.49 -10.50
N ALA A 12 -34.13 70.63 -11.65
CA ALA A 12 -33.05 69.78 -12.18
C ALA A 12 -31.86 69.78 -11.18
N ARG A 13 -31.73 68.72 -10.40
CA ARG A 13 -30.45 68.39 -9.74
C ARG A 13 -29.63 67.57 -10.67
N SER A 14 -28.57 68.19 -11.17
CA SER A 14 -27.47 67.61 -11.88
C SER A 14 -26.94 66.42 -11.02
N THR A 15 -27.13 65.20 -11.58
CA THR A 15 -26.49 64.02 -11.06
C THR A 15 -24.99 64.13 -11.40
N THR A 16 -24.22 64.49 -10.39
CA THR A 16 -22.77 64.42 -10.45
C THR A 16 -22.40 62.97 -10.74
N ALA A 17 -21.90 62.75 -11.96
CA ALA A 17 -21.27 61.51 -12.31
C ALA A 17 -20.18 61.20 -11.28
N GLY A 18 -20.40 60.14 -10.52
CA GLY A 18 -19.37 59.61 -9.63
C GLY A 18 -18.14 59.30 -10.45
N ASP A 19 -17.09 59.98 -10.08
CA ASP A 19 -15.72 59.69 -10.51
C ASP A 19 -15.40 58.24 -10.12
N VAL A 20 -15.51 57.34 -11.10
CA VAL A 20 -14.98 55.99 -10.96
C VAL A 20 -13.48 56.18 -10.90
N SER A 21 -12.96 56.21 -9.67
CA SER A 21 -11.52 56.17 -9.40
C SER A 21 -10.94 54.99 -10.18
N GLN A 22 -10.41 55.23 -11.35
CA GLN A 22 -9.56 54.29 -12.06
C GLN A 22 -8.38 54.02 -11.14
N SER A 23 -8.39 52.87 -10.46
CA SER A 23 -7.22 52.29 -9.85
C SER A 23 -6.14 52.27 -10.92
N THR A 24 -5.23 53.21 -10.84
CA THR A 24 -4.04 53.22 -11.64
C THR A 24 -3.20 52.04 -11.17
N ASP A 25 -3.43 50.88 -11.76
CA ASP A 25 -2.54 49.73 -11.64
C ASP A 25 -1.18 50.16 -12.14
N ALA A 26 -0.33 50.62 -11.21
CA ALA A 26 1.07 50.91 -11.52
C ALA A 26 1.72 49.62 -12.09
N PRO A 27 2.35 49.69 -13.25
CA PRO A 27 2.93 48.51 -13.88
C PRO A 27 3.97 47.90 -12.91
N VAL A 28 3.70 46.65 -12.50
CA VAL A 28 4.62 45.88 -11.62
C VAL A 28 5.97 45.82 -12.33
N PRO A 29 7.07 46.24 -11.69
CA PRO A 29 8.39 46.26 -12.33
C PRO A 29 8.74 44.83 -12.79
N ALA A 30 9.14 44.68 -14.06
CA ALA A 30 9.42 43.38 -14.69
C ALA A 30 10.37 42.49 -13.84
N ARG A 31 11.29 43.07 -13.11
CA ARG A 31 12.18 42.35 -12.18
C ARG A 31 11.42 41.70 -11.03
N LEU A 32 10.39 42.32 -10.50
CA LEU A 32 9.59 41.76 -9.43
C LEU A 32 8.72 40.61 -9.92
N SER A 33 8.12 40.75 -11.11
CA SER A 33 7.34 39.66 -11.72
C SER A 33 8.19 38.43 -12.03
N HIS A 34 9.40 38.62 -12.57
CA HIS A 34 10.33 37.50 -12.79
C HIS A 34 10.77 36.83 -11.50
N ALA A 35 11.02 37.60 -10.42
CA ALA A 35 11.37 37.04 -9.11
C ALA A 35 10.21 36.21 -8.51
N LEU A 36 8.97 36.68 -8.66
CA LEU A 36 7.78 35.96 -8.19
C LEU A 36 7.56 34.66 -8.98
N ILE A 37 7.72 34.70 -10.30
CA ILE A 37 7.60 33.52 -11.16
C ILE A 37 8.69 32.51 -10.81
N ALA A 38 9.93 32.96 -10.66
CA ALA A 38 11.05 32.09 -10.29
C ALA A 38 10.84 31.44 -8.92
N LYS A 39 10.34 32.21 -7.94
CA LYS A 39 9.99 31.67 -6.61
C LYS A 39 8.89 30.62 -6.69
N SER A 40 7.77 30.92 -7.38
CA SER A 40 6.68 29.97 -7.55
C SER A 40 7.13 28.68 -8.26
N LEU A 41 7.98 28.80 -9.28
CA LEU A 41 8.54 27.64 -9.97
C LEU A 41 9.42 26.79 -9.06
N ALA A 42 10.27 27.43 -8.24
CA ALA A 42 11.11 26.74 -7.28
C ALA A 42 10.27 26.00 -6.21
N GLU A 43 9.23 26.64 -5.69
CA GLU A 43 8.29 26.00 -4.74
C GLU A 43 7.56 24.81 -5.38
N ALA A 44 7.09 24.96 -6.61
CA ALA A 44 6.43 23.87 -7.33
C ALA A 44 7.40 22.69 -7.56
N LEU A 45 8.63 22.95 -7.99
CA LEU A 45 9.65 21.91 -8.16
C LEU A 45 10.00 21.23 -6.85
N PHE A 46 10.08 21.98 -5.75
CA PHE A 46 10.33 21.43 -4.43
C PHE A 46 9.19 20.50 -3.97
N VAL A 47 7.93 20.91 -4.16
CA VAL A 47 6.77 20.05 -3.84
C VAL A 47 6.76 18.78 -4.69
N VAL A 48 7.06 18.88 -5.99
CA VAL A 48 7.16 17.71 -6.86
C VAL A 48 8.30 16.79 -6.41
N ALA A 49 9.48 17.34 -6.08
CA ALA A 49 10.61 16.56 -5.58
C ALA A 49 10.27 15.84 -4.27
N LEU A 50 9.57 16.50 -3.34
CA LEU A 50 9.08 15.89 -2.12
C LEU A 50 8.07 14.78 -2.41
N ALA A 51 7.11 15.01 -3.31
CA ALA A 51 6.12 14.01 -3.69
C ALA A 51 6.79 12.76 -4.30
N VAL A 52 7.77 12.94 -5.19
CA VAL A 52 8.57 11.84 -5.76
C VAL A 52 9.37 11.13 -4.67
N TYR A 53 10.03 11.86 -3.78
CA TYR A 53 10.79 11.28 -2.68
C TYR A 53 9.90 10.45 -1.75
N PHE A 54 8.76 11.00 -1.30
CA PHE A 54 7.81 10.25 -0.46
C PHE A 54 7.19 9.07 -1.20
N SER A 55 6.85 9.23 -2.48
CA SER A 55 6.38 8.12 -3.30
C SER A 55 7.43 7.01 -3.38
N TYR A 56 8.67 7.36 -3.68
CA TYR A 56 9.76 6.39 -3.76
C TYR A 56 10.00 5.68 -2.43
N THR A 57 10.04 6.40 -1.31
CA THR A 57 10.27 5.80 0.02
C THR A 57 9.09 5.01 0.54
N SER A 58 7.86 5.38 0.16
CA SER A 58 6.64 4.69 0.63
C SER A 58 6.26 3.47 -0.22
N PHE A 59 6.63 3.47 -1.51
CA PHE A 59 6.28 2.39 -2.45
C PHE A 59 7.46 1.50 -2.84
N ASN A 60 8.67 1.83 -2.39
CA ASN A 60 9.81 0.95 -2.63
C ASN A 60 9.68 -0.29 -1.74
N PRO A 61 9.60 -1.50 -2.31
CA PRO A 61 9.49 -2.70 -1.51
C PRO A 61 10.75 -2.88 -0.68
N TYR A 62 10.63 -2.74 0.63
CA TYR A 62 11.70 -3.10 1.57
C TYR A 62 11.90 -4.61 1.67
N PHE A 63 10.91 -5.38 1.20
CA PHE A 63 10.92 -6.83 1.29
C PHE A 63 11.36 -7.45 -0.03
N ARG A 64 12.39 -8.27 0.07
CA ARG A 64 12.83 -9.15 -1.00
C ARG A 64 12.55 -10.58 -0.60
N GLY A 65 11.86 -11.34 -1.44
CA GLY A 65 11.47 -12.68 -1.10
C GLY A 65 10.91 -13.45 -2.29
N SER A 66 10.67 -14.73 -2.07
CA SER A 66 10.04 -15.63 -3.05
C SER A 66 9.18 -16.66 -2.35
N VAL A 67 8.06 -17.00 -2.97
CA VAL A 67 7.31 -18.21 -2.65
C VAL A 67 7.83 -19.30 -3.58
N ASP A 68 8.57 -20.27 -3.04
CA ASP A 68 9.24 -21.31 -3.83
C ASP A 68 8.31 -22.49 -4.06
N VAL A 69 7.58 -22.88 -3.01
CA VAL A 69 6.66 -24.03 -3.01
C VAL A 69 5.26 -23.55 -2.63
N ALA A 70 4.28 -24.00 -3.40
CA ALA A 70 2.86 -23.92 -3.00
C ALA A 70 2.18 -25.18 -3.57
N ASP A 71 1.68 -26.02 -2.68
CA ASP A 71 0.95 -27.26 -2.99
C ASP A 71 -0.21 -27.45 -2.00
N GLY A 72 -0.93 -28.57 -2.10
CA GLY A 72 -2.07 -28.86 -1.23
C GLY A 72 -1.72 -29.07 0.25
N ARG A 73 -0.44 -29.12 0.61
CA ARG A 73 0.05 -29.39 1.97
C ARG A 73 0.73 -28.20 2.59
N ALA A 74 1.52 -27.46 1.80
CA ALA A 74 2.37 -26.39 2.32
C ALA A 74 2.57 -25.26 1.34
N VAL A 75 2.83 -24.08 1.91
CA VAL A 75 3.38 -22.92 1.20
C VAL A 75 4.67 -22.54 1.88
N ALA A 76 5.77 -22.51 1.13
CA ALA A 76 7.09 -22.24 1.64
C ALA A 76 7.87 -21.26 0.78
N GLY A 77 8.78 -20.52 1.40
CA GLY A 77 9.62 -19.57 0.73
C GLY A 77 10.57 -18.88 1.68
N TRP A 78 11.01 -17.69 1.30
CA TRP A 78 11.89 -16.87 2.10
C TRP A 78 11.56 -15.39 1.90
N VAL A 79 11.89 -14.56 2.89
CA VAL A 79 11.75 -13.10 2.82
C VAL A 79 12.79 -12.40 3.69
N VAL A 80 13.36 -11.31 3.18
CA VAL A 80 14.31 -10.45 3.87
C VAL A 80 13.81 -9.01 3.81
N ASN A 81 13.94 -8.28 4.90
CA ASN A 81 13.77 -6.84 4.92
C ASN A 81 15.09 -6.18 4.48
N GLU A 82 15.14 -5.60 3.29
CA GLU A 82 16.37 -4.97 2.77
C GLU A 82 16.82 -3.76 3.61
N ALA A 83 15.89 -3.09 4.31
CA ALA A 83 16.22 -1.98 5.19
C ALA A 83 16.82 -2.44 6.54
N ALA A 84 16.49 -3.67 6.97
CA ALA A 84 16.97 -4.27 8.21
C ALA A 84 17.20 -5.78 8.02
N PRO A 85 18.29 -6.18 7.32
CA PRO A 85 18.47 -7.58 6.89
C PRO A 85 18.70 -8.59 8.01
N ALA A 86 18.98 -8.11 9.24
CA ALA A 86 19.09 -8.97 10.42
C ALA A 86 17.74 -9.21 11.14
N GLU A 87 16.71 -8.43 10.80
CA GLU A 87 15.39 -8.56 11.41
C GLU A 87 14.60 -9.71 10.78
N ARG A 88 13.81 -10.39 11.62
CA ARG A 88 12.88 -11.41 11.16
C ARG A 88 11.57 -10.77 10.74
N VAL A 89 11.10 -11.16 9.59
CA VAL A 89 9.87 -10.62 9.00
C VAL A 89 8.68 -11.47 9.41
N GLU A 90 7.62 -10.85 9.91
CA GLU A 90 6.34 -11.55 10.09
C GLU A 90 5.65 -11.67 8.73
N VAL A 91 5.27 -12.88 8.36
CA VAL A 91 4.60 -13.20 7.09
C VAL A 91 3.20 -13.72 7.32
N HIS A 92 2.29 -13.34 6.44
CA HIS A 92 0.88 -13.71 6.44
C HIS A 92 0.54 -14.44 5.15
N LEU A 93 -0.07 -15.62 5.27
CA LEU A 93 -0.54 -16.41 4.14
C LEU A 93 -2.03 -16.18 3.92
N TYR A 94 -2.39 -15.95 2.67
CA TYR A 94 -3.77 -15.92 2.18
C TYR A 94 -3.93 -16.96 1.07
N VAL A 95 -5.04 -17.67 1.10
CA VAL A 95 -5.43 -18.60 0.03
C VAL A 95 -6.80 -18.17 -0.49
N ASP A 96 -6.93 -17.96 -1.78
CA ASP A 96 -8.13 -17.39 -2.44
C ASP A 96 -8.64 -16.11 -1.73
N GLY A 97 -7.72 -15.26 -1.28
CA GLY A 97 -8.04 -14.02 -0.56
C GLY A 97 -8.43 -14.19 0.91
N HIS A 98 -8.48 -15.42 1.44
CA HIS A 98 -8.80 -15.69 2.84
C HIS A 98 -7.52 -15.85 3.67
N PHE A 99 -7.45 -15.16 4.80
CA PHE A 99 -6.34 -15.33 5.74
C PHE A 99 -6.31 -16.76 6.28
N VAL A 100 -5.15 -17.40 6.19
CA VAL A 100 -4.93 -18.76 6.67
C VAL A 100 -4.12 -18.77 7.96
N SER A 101 -2.95 -18.14 7.94
CA SER A 101 -2.03 -18.17 9.07
C SER A 101 -0.99 -17.05 8.97
N ARG A 102 -0.30 -16.82 10.07
CA ARG A 102 0.87 -15.95 10.16
C ARG A 102 2.00 -16.64 10.90
N ARG A 103 3.24 -16.30 10.55
CA ARG A 103 4.43 -16.76 11.25
C ARG A 103 5.62 -15.84 10.99
N LEU A 104 6.64 -16.01 11.80
CA LEU A 104 7.92 -15.35 11.61
C LEU A 104 8.73 -16.11 10.53
N ALA A 105 9.43 -15.41 9.67
CA ALA A 105 10.35 -15.98 8.70
C ALA A 105 11.71 -16.23 9.41
N ASP A 106 11.81 -17.36 10.10
CA ASP A 106 12.96 -17.76 10.91
C ASP A 106 13.49 -19.16 10.57
N ALA A 107 12.87 -19.81 9.58
CA ALA A 107 13.32 -21.15 9.15
C ALA A 107 14.66 -21.07 8.40
N PRO A 108 15.53 -22.11 8.56
CA PRO A 108 16.83 -22.14 7.89
C PRO A 108 16.72 -22.17 6.36
N ARG A 109 17.46 -21.27 5.68
CA ARG A 109 17.60 -21.18 4.23
C ARG A 109 19.05 -20.83 3.87
N PRO A 110 19.98 -21.80 4.02
CA PRO A 110 21.39 -21.58 3.71
C PRO A 110 21.64 -21.20 2.24
N ASP A 111 20.80 -21.67 1.33
CA ASP A 111 20.83 -21.32 -0.08
C ASP A 111 20.62 -19.81 -0.35
N VAL A 112 19.78 -19.16 0.46
CA VAL A 112 19.54 -17.72 0.37
C VAL A 112 20.75 -16.93 0.85
N LEU A 113 21.40 -17.38 1.92
CA LEU A 113 22.67 -16.82 2.40
C LEU A 113 23.79 -17.01 1.38
N GLU A 114 23.98 -18.22 0.86
CA GLU A 114 24.99 -18.53 -0.15
C GLU A 114 24.82 -17.70 -1.42
N ALA A 115 23.58 -17.43 -1.80
CA ALA A 115 23.26 -16.56 -2.94
C ALA A 115 23.49 -15.07 -2.64
N GLY A 116 23.96 -14.70 -1.43
CA GLY A 116 24.22 -13.32 -1.03
C GLY A 116 22.94 -12.47 -0.90
N ARG A 117 21.80 -13.10 -0.67
CA ARG A 117 20.49 -12.43 -0.60
C ARG A 117 20.07 -12.07 0.83
N SER A 118 20.76 -12.61 1.84
CA SER A 118 20.54 -12.35 3.25
C SER A 118 21.89 -12.27 3.99
N LEU A 119 21.89 -11.77 5.22
CA LEU A 119 23.07 -11.72 6.08
C LEU A 119 23.27 -13.00 6.90
N ASP A 120 22.19 -13.77 7.07
CA ASP A 120 22.22 -15.07 7.76
C ASP A 120 21.23 -16.05 7.11
N ALA A 121 21.23 -17.30 7.57
CA ALA A 121 20.47 -18.37 6.96
C ALA A 121 19.00 -18.45 7.43
N ASN A 122 18.55 -17.63 8.38
CA ASN A 122 17.24 -17.82 9.02
C ASN A 122 16.20 -16.82 8.52
N HIS A 123 15.82 -16.91 7.25
CA HIS A 123 14.84 -16.05 6.61
C HIS A 123 13.74 -16.83 5.87
N GLY A 124 13.66 -18.13 6.13
CA GLY A 124 12.66 -19.00 5.54
C GLY A 124 11.34 -19.00 6.29
N PHE A 125 10.27 -19.36 5.57
CA PHE A 125 8.98 -19.66 6.17
C PHE A 125 8.38 -20.92 5.54
N VAL A 126 7.60 -21.65 6.34
CA VAL A 126 6.82 -22.80 5.89
C VAL A 126 5.47 -22.76 6.58
N PHE A 127 4.40 -22.59 5.82
CA PHE A 127 3.02 -22.72 6.28
C PHE A 127 2.52 -24.12 5.97
N GLN A 128 1.97 -24.81 6.97
CA GLN A 128 1.20 -26.02 6.73
C GLN A 128 -0.24 -25.61 6.43
N LEU A 129 -0.78 -26.11 5.34
CA LEU A 129 -2.16 -25.84 4.96
C LEU A 129 -3.14 -26.77 5.70
N PRO A 130 -4.30 -26.27 6.10
CA PRO A 130 -5.39 -27.15 6.53
C PRO A 130 -5.85 -27.99 5.32
N PRO A 131 -6.51 -29.13 5.54
CA PRO A 131 -7.09 -29.91 4.45
C PRO A 131 -7.99 -29.04 3.56
N LEU A 132 -7.65 -28.98 2.29
CA LEU A 132 -8.41 -28.22 1.30
C LEU A 132 -9.28 -29.15 0.45
N PRO A 133 -10.48 -28.73 0.01
CA PRO A 133 -11.30 -29.48 -0.91
C PRO A 133 -10.54 -29.91 -2.18
N PRO A 134 -10.59 -31.20 -2.58
CA PRO A 134 -9.89 -31.68 -3.77
C PRO A 134 -10.52 -31.21 -5.08
N ASN A 135 -9.83 -31.46 -6.18
CA ASN A 135 -10.23 -31.16 -7.56
C ASN A 135 -10.53 -29.67 -7.80
N ARG A 136 -9.76 -28.82 -7.14
CA ARG A 136 -9.86 -27.38 -7.26
C ARG A 136 -8.47 -26.74 -7.32
N THR A 137 -8.37 -25.64 -8.06
CA THR A 137 -7.18 -24.78 -8.09
C THR A 137 -7.34 -23.66 -7.09
N TYR A 138 -6.29 -23.38 -6.36
CA TYR A 138 -6.18 -22.34 -5.33
C TYR A 138 -5.08 -21.35 -5.69
N GLU A 139 -5.20 -20.13 -5.18
CA GLU A 139 -4.18 -19.11 -5.31
C GLU A 139 -3.61 -18.77 -3.93
N ALA A 140 -2.31 -19.00 -3.73
CA ALA A 140 -1.60 -18.58 -2.53
C ALA A 140 -0.92 -17.23 -2.75
N ARG A 141 -1.15 -16.29 -1.82
CA ARG A 141 -0.48 -14.99 -1.74
C ARG A 141 0.15 -14.83 -0.37
N VAL A 142 1.37 -14.34 -0.33
CA VAL A 142 2.10 -14.12 0.91
C VAL A 142 2.43 -12.64 1.05
N TYR A 143 2.18 -12.13 2.25
CA TYR A 143 2.40 -10.73 2.59
C TYR A 143 3.38 -10.63 3.75
N ALA A 144 4.30 -9.69 3.65
CA ALA A 144 5.17 -9.30 4.74
C ALA A 144 4.55 -8.15 5.53
N LEU A 145 4.69 -8.17 6.84
CA LEU A 145 4.21 -7.11 7.70
C LEU A 145 5.26 -6.01 7.78
N HIS A 146 4.89 -4.82 7.30
CA HIS A 146 5.71 -3.63 7.41
C HIS A 146 5.28 -2.81 8.62
N ALA A 147 6.18 -2.64 9.60
CA ALA A 147 6.01 -1.71 10.70
C ALA A 147 6.58 -0.35 10.28
N THR A 148 5.75 0.66 10.15
CA THR A 148 6.22 2.02 9.85
C THR A 148 7.00 2.55 11.05
N ALA A 149 8.23 2.99 10.83
CA ALA A 149 9.07 3.58 11.87
C ALA A 149 8.36 4.74 12.57
N GLY A 150 8.23 4.66 13.90
CA GLY A 150 7.66 5.70 14.76
C GLY A 150 6.19 5.52 15.13
N ASP A 151 5.45 4.61 14.49
CA ASP A 151 4.07 4.31 14.89
C ASP A 151 3.82 2.80 14.87
N ALA A 152 3.99 2.17 16.03
CA ALA A 152 3.74 0.72 16.23
C ALA A 152 2.28 0.31 15.93
N THR A 153 1.39 1.28 15.73
CA THR A 153 -0.03 1.05 15.43
C THR A 153 -0.32 0.96 13.92
N ARG A 154 0.57 1.49 13.07
CA ARG A 154 0.43 1.43 11.62
C ARG A 154 1.24 0.28 11.04
N ARG A 155 0.55 -0.83 10.83
CA ARG A 155 1.10 -2.02 10.20
C ARG A 155 0.44 -2.20 8.83
N ALA A 156 1.25 -2.17 7.77
CA ALA A 156 0.79 -2.44 6.42
C ALA A 156 1.26 -3.83 5.99
N LEU A 157 0.39 -4.57 5.32
CA LEU A 157 0.75 -5.81 4.65
C LEU A 157 1.22 -5.46 3.24
N GLN A 158 2.40 -5.92 2.90
CA GLN A 158 2.98 -5.76 1.58
C GLN A 158 3.15 -7.13 0.93
N GLU A 159 2.53 -7.33 -0.22
CA GLU A 159 2.73 -8.55 -1.01
C GLU A 159 4.18 -8.61 -1.50
N PHE A 160 4.79 -9.78 -1.40
CA PHE A 160 6.11 -10.03 -1.95
C PHE A 160 6.11 -11.35 -2.73
N GLY A 161 6.92 -11.40 -3.78
CA GLY A 161 6.88 -12.50 -4.71
C GLY A 161 5.62 -12.51 -5.57
N ALA A 162 5.52 -13.47 -6.48
CA ALA A 162 4.33 -13.66 -7.30
C ALA A 162 3.33 -14.58 -6.59
N ALA A 163 2.04 -14.32 -6.79
CA ALA A 163 0.99 -15.26 -6.41
C ALA A 163 1.25 -16.64 -7.05
N LYS A 164 1.07 -17.71 -6.28
CA LYS A 164 1.26 -19.08 -6.73
C LYS A 164 -0.06 -19.81 -6.84
N GLN A 165 -0.34 -20.35 -8.01
CA GLN A 165 -1.47 -21.24 -8.22
C GLN A 165 -1.04 -22.67 -7.99
N PHE A 166 -1.87 -23.46 -7.31
CA PHE A 166 -1.68 -24.87 -7.06
C PHE A 166 -3.02 -25.59 -7.09
N SER A 167 -2.99 -26.88 -7.46
CA SER A 167 -4.17 -27.73 -7.51
C SER A 167 -4.07 -28.78 -6.43
N VAL A 168 -5.18 -29.08 -5.78
CA VAL A 168 -5.28 -30.16 -4.79
C VAL A 168 -5.95 -31.35 -5.46
N THR A 169 -5.27 -32.51 -5.46
CA THR A 169 -5.83 -33.76 -5.99
C THR A 169 -6.44 -34.60 -4.89
N ALA A 170 -7.35 -35.52 -5.25
CA ALA A 170 -7.98 -36.40 -4.28
C ALA A 170 -6.96 -37.33 -3.57
N ASP A 171 -5.88 -37.68 -4.26
CA ASP A 171 -4.82 -38.53 -3.71
C ASP A 171 -3.99 -37.81 -2.63
N GLU A 172 -3.80 -36.51 -2.75
CA GLU A 172 -3.09 -35.68 -1.74
C GLU A 172 -3.89 -35.58 -0.45
N VAL A 173 -5.21 -35.51 -0.52
CA VAL A 173 -6.09 -35.47 0.66
C VAL A 173 -6.03 -36.80 1.41
N ASN A 174 -6.06 -37.93 0.70
CA ASN A 174 -5.98 -39.27 1.32
C ASN A 174 -4.60 -39.55 1.95
N ALA A 175 -3.52 -39.03 1.38
CA ALA A 175 -2.17 -39.20 1.91
C ALA A 175 -1.90 -38.35 3.16
N SER A 176 -2.73 -37.36 3.46
CA SER A 176 -2.61 -36.50 4.65
C SER A 176 -3.40 -37.02 5.87
N VAL A 177 -4.26 -38.04 5.70
CA VAL A 177 -4.91 -38.73 6.81
C VAL A 177 -3.96 -39.82 7.29
N PRO A 178 -3.36 -39.73 8.51
CA PRO A 178 -2.57 -40.86 9.02
C PRO A 178 -3.47 -42.08 9.14
N ASP A 179 -3.02 -43.23 8.63
CA ASP A 179 -3.71 -44.53 8.68
C ASP A 179 -4.01 -45.06 10.10
N VAL A 180 -3.99 -44.23 11.10
CA VAL A 180 -3.95 -44.64 12.53
C VAL A 180 -5.30 -44.59 13.24
N TRP A 181 -6.34 -44.03 12.63
CA TRP A 181 -7.59 -43.78 13.36
C TRP A 181 -8.55 -44.97 13.44
N TRP A 182 -8.46 -45.97 12.61
CA TRP A 182 -9.38 -47.12 12.58
C TRP A 182 -8.85 -48.43 13.22
N GLU A 183 -7.54 -48.50 13.50
CA GLU A 183 -6.99 -49.71 14.18
C GLU A 183 -7.24 -49.79 15.67
N SER A 184 -7.68 -48.73 16.31
CA SER A 184 -7.87 -48.71 17.78
C SER A 184 -9.26 -49.19 18.27
N GLU A 185 -10.26 -49.34 17.38
CA GLU A 185 -11.63 -49.74 17.79
C GLU A 185 -11.97 -51.23 17.55
N GLY A 186 -11.07 -52.02 16.97
CA GLY A 186 -11.32 -53.42 16.61
C GLY A 186 -10.92 -54.48 17.61
N ARG A 187 -10.47 -54.13 18.81
CA ARG A 187 -10.05 -55.13 19.86
C ARG A 187 -10.70 -54.85 21.19
N ARG A 188 -11.95 -55.23 21.32
CA ARG A 188 -12.58 -55.60 22.61
C ARG A 188 -13.54 -56.77 22.41
#